data_cd4c86f3f43e0aafe4212e142a900637
#
_entry.id   cd4c86f3f43e0aafe4212e142a900637
#
_cell.length_a   1.000
_cell.length_b   1.000
_cell.length_c   1.000
_cell.angle_alpha   90.00
_cell.angle_beta   90.00
_cell.angle_gamma   90.00
#
_symmetry.space_group_name_H-M   'P 1'
#
loop_
_entity.id
_entity.type
_entity.pdbx_description
1 polymer ?
#
loop_
_entity_poly.entity_id
_entity_poly.type
_entity_poly.pdbx_seq_one_letter_code
_entity_poly.pdbx_strand_id
1 'polypeptide(L)'
;MSTGSTAARPQLIYLVYGAATYHQEAAFSIASALAGLRETPGEALDIQVFTDNPAPYRDLPVRVRSLDENTRQAWIAPHGYHFRAKHVVMQQVLQESELALLIDTDTFFHCSPLELFRRIQPGTLLCNAFGMCYGANKESGLYQCLAGLLRERKLADEQMPLLNSGVIGLHRADADVLDRSIALMDELYPLANGAYTLEEFCLSVAAYRTKQVRECPDLIHHYWSRKQLFRAKIKAWLDKHIAAPTSSVALDETRLVTATLPRPPALQRLAYKIVTLALPGHQRQFMREILYGCYRHTNEFDQACAPVWWEKARENAEGRLNKPLNSHQLERWFNHPVIRLVLGQRRKAIYLHLIETKAD
;
A
#
# COMPACT_ATOMS: atom_id res chain seq x y z
N MET A 1 -13.09 47.41 -4.00
CA MET A 1 -11.91 46.58 -3.73
C MET A 1 -12.44 45.17 -3.40
N SER A 2 -12.39 44.28 -4.36
CA SER A 2 -12.85 42.90 -4.16
C SER A 2 -11.75 42.16 -3.41
N THR A 3 -11.99 41.85 -2.14
CA THR A 3 -11.16 40.91 -1.37
C THR A 3 -11.39 39.51 -1.97
N GLY A 4 -10.55 39.13 -2.92
CA GLY A 4 -10.50 37.76 -3.40
C GLY A 4 -10.22 36.83 -2.22
N SER A 5 -11.24 36.17 -1.71
CA SER A 5 -11.08 35.02 -0.83
C SER A 5 -10.27 34.00 -1.62
N THR A 6 -8.98 33.85 -1.32
CA THR A 6 -8.21 32.71 -1.80
C THR A 6 -8.85 31.48 -1.20
N ALA A 7 -9.64 30.74 -2.01
CA ALA A 7 -10.20 29.46 -1.60
C ALA A 7 -9.08 28.61 -1.00
N ALA A 8 -9.32 28.08 0.20
CA ALA A 8 -8.33 27.26 0.88
C ALA A 8 -7.97 26.07 -0.04
N ARG A 9 -6.65 25.85 -0.25
CA ARG A 9 -6.19 24.77 -1.12
C ARG A 9 -6.62 23.41 -0.59
N PRO A 10 -6.95 22.46 -1.48
CA PRO A 10 -7.18 21.07 -1.10
C PRO A 10 -5.97 20.49 -0.35
N GLN A 11 -6.20 19.66 0.65
CA GLN A 11 -5.17 19.09 1.51
C GLN A 11 -4.97 17.61 1.25
N LEU A 12 -3.83 17.22 0.69
CA LEU A 12 -3.39 15.84 0.57
C LEU A 12 -2.60 15.45 1.81
N ILE A 13 -3.01 14.40 2.53
CA ILE A 13 -2.51 14.06 3.85
C ILE A 13 -1.86 12.69 3.83
N TYR A 14 -0.68 12.60 4.43
CA TYR A 14 -0.01 11.36 4.78
C TYR A 14 0.18 11.30 6.30
N LEU A 15 -0.14 10.15 6.88
CA LEU A 15 0.16 9.83 8.27
C LEU A 15 1.21 8.73 8.28
N VAL A 16 2.43 9.05 8.71
CA VAL A 16 3.60 8.17 8.55
C VAL A 16 4.42 8.12 9.82
N TYR A 17 4.50 6.97 10.46
CA TYR A 17 5.34 6.75 11.64
C TYR A 17 5.79 5.28 11.75
N GLY A 18 6.89 5.06 12.48
CA GLY A 18 7.42 3.74 12.78
C GLY A 18 8.46 3.25 11.79
N ALA A 19 8.20 2.18 11.03
CA ALA A 19 9.21 1.53 10.20
C ALA A 19 9.73 2.42 9.06
N ALA A 20 11.04 2.37 8.80
CA ALA A 20 11.68 3.13 7.71
C ALA A 20 11.06 2.85 6.33
N THR A 21 10.53 1.66 6.13
CA THR A 21 9.83 1.27 4.88
C THR A 21 8.58 2.10 4.63
N TYR A 22 7.85 2.52 5.67
CA TYR A 22 6.67 3.37 5.51
C TYR A 22 7.05 4.78 5.03
N HIS A 23 8.16 5.32 5.53
CA HIS A 23 8.70 6.61 5.07
C HIS A 23 9.17 6.54 3.62
N GLN A 24 9.76 5.41 3.21
CA GLN A 24 10.18 5.17 1.83
C GLN A 24 8.97 5.10 0.89
N GLU A 25 7.95 4.35 1.27
CA GLU A 25 6.69 4.22 0.53
C GLU A 25 6.01 5.60 0.40
N ALA A 26 5.90 6.37 1.49
CA ALA A 26 5.32 7.72 1.48
C ALA A 26 6.11 8.68 0.58
N ALA A 27 7.44 8.70 0.66
CA ALA A 27 8.27 9.57 -0.18
C ALA A 27 8.07 9.28 -1.67
N PHE A 28 7.98 8.01 -2.06
CA PHE A 28 7.67 7.62 -3.42
C PHE A 28 6.22 7.98 -3.83
N SER A 29 5.24 7.74 -2.96
CA SER A 29 3.85 8.14 -3.21
C SER A 29 3.74 9.64 -3.45
N ILE A 30 4.40 10.47 -2.63
CA ILE A 30 4.48 11.92 -2.80
C ILE A 30 5.14 12.27 -4.14
N ALA A 31 6.25 11.63 -4.51
CA ALA A 31 6.90 11.88 -5.81
C ALA A 31 5.96 11.57 -6.98
N SER A 32 5.17 10.48 -6.90
CA SER A 32 4.17 10.15 -7.92
C SER A 32 3.03 11.19 -7.98
N ALA A 33 2.61 11.74 -6.81
CA ALA A 33 1.65 12.84 -6.76
C ALA A 33 2.19 14.11 -7.43
N LEU A 34 3.45 14.47 -7.14
CA LEU A 34 4.13 15.60 -7.76
C LEU A 34 4.29 15.43 -9.28
N ALA A 35 4.58 14.21 -9.73
CA ALA A 35 4.63 13.89 -11.17
C ALA A 35 3.27 14.13 -11.84
N GLY A 36 2.17 13.71 -11.20
CA GLY A 36 0.81 13.95 -11.67
C GLY A 36 0.42 15.44 -11.68
N LEU A 37 0.83 16.21 -10.68
CA LEU A 37 0.54 17.66 -10.61
C LEU A 37 1.16 18.46 -11.77
N ARG A 38 2.25 17.99 -12.38
CA ARG A 38 2.83 18.63 -13.57
C ARG A 38 1.88 18.61 -14.77
N GLU A 39 0.88 17.72 -14.77
CA GLU A 39 -0.13 17.62 -15.84
C GLU A 39 -1.26 18.65 -15.71
N THR A 40 -1.37 19.31 -14.55
CA THR A 40 -2.38 20.32 -14.23
C THR A 40 -1.74 21.66 -13.84
N PRO A 41 -1.01 22.32 -14.75
CA PRO A 41 -0.32 23.57 -14.46
C PRO A 41 -1.32 24.66 -14.05
N GLY A 42 -0.98 25.42 -13.01
CA GLY A 42 -1.84 26.50 -12.49
C GLY A 42 -2.83 26.07 -11.40
N GLU A 43 -3.06 24.79 -11.22
CA GLU A 43 -3.81 24.27 -10.08
C GLU A 43 -2.83 23.86 -8.97
N ALA A 44 -3.22 24.04 -7.72
CA ALA A 44 -2.36 23.75 -6.57
C ALA A 44 -3.13 23.06 -5.46
N LEU A 45 -2.45 22.15 -4.77
CA LEU A 45 -2.86 21.57 -3.49
C LEU A 45 -1.70 21.66 -2.49
N ASP A 46 -2.00 21.51 -1.24
CA ASP A 46 -0.99 21.39 -0.18
C ASP A 46 -0.84 19.93 0.22
N ILE A 47 0.41 19.46 0.31
CA ILE A 47 0.73 18.12 0.81
C ILE A 47 1.19 18.24 2.25
N GLN A 48 0.52 17.56 3.17
CA GLN A 48 0.88 17.51 4.59
C GLN A 48 1.34 16.11 4.97
N VAL A 49 2.44 16.02 5.71
CA VAL A 49 2.97 14.76 6.23
C VAL A 49 3.05 14.85 7.75
N PHE A 50 2.18 14.11 8.43
CA PHE A 50 2.22 13.93 9.88
C PHE A 50 3.16 12.78 10.20
N THR A 51 4.28 13.05 10.89
CA THR A 51 5.35 12.06 11.02
C THR A 51 6.17 12.23 12.29
N ASP A 52 6.68 11.11 12.81
CA ASP A 52 7.67 11.02 13.88
C ASP A 52 9.11 11.25 13.36
N ASN A 53 9.33 11.15 12.04
CA ASN A 53 10.63 11.32 11.41
C ASN A 53 10.56 12.28 10.21
N PRO A 54 10.92 13.56 10.36
CA PRO A 54 10.87 14.54 9.28
C PRO A 54 11.98 14.38 8.22
N ALA A 55 13.06 13.65 8.53
CA ALA A 55 14.25 13.61 7.68
C ALA A 55 14.00 13.15 6.23
N PRO A 56 13.16 12.11 5.95
CA PRO A 56 12.89 11.65 4.59
C PRO A 56 12.16 12.65 3.69
N TYR A 57 11.58 13.71 4.26
CA TYR A 57 10.72 14.67 3.53
C TYR A 57 11.40 16.02 3.32
N ARG A 58 12.66 16.18 3.77
CA ARG A 58 13.37 17.49 3.78
C ARG A 58 13.47 18.12 2.39
N ASP A 59 13.67 17.31 1.36
CA ASP A 59 13.86 17.75 -0.03
C ASP A 59 12.58 17.65 -0.87
N LEU A 60 11.44 17.37 -0.23
CA LEU A 60 10.13 17.32 -0.86
C LEU A 60 9.34 18.61 -0.57
N PRO A 61 8.57 19.13 -1.53
CA PRO A 61 7.75 20.33 -1.35
C PRO A 61 6.47 20.02 -0.56
N VAL A 62 6.64 19.62 0.70
CA VAL A 62 5.56 19.20 1.59
C VAL A 62 5.62 19.97 2.91
N ARG A 63 4.48 20.10 3.57
CA ARG A 63 4.40 20.63 4.93
C ARG A 63 4.52 19.49 5.92
N VAL A 64 5.67 19.39 6.60
CA VAL A 64 5.86 18.41 7.66
C VAL A 64 5.19 18.89 8.95
N ARG A 65 4.37 18.03 9.53
CA ARG A 65 3.74 18.17 10.86
C ARG A 65 4.37 17.14 11.79
N SER A 66 5.12 17.59 12.78
CA SER A 66 5.74 16.69 13.77
C SER A 66 4.66 15.96 14.57
N LEU A 67 4.77 14.66 14.65
CA LEU A 67 3.91 13.78 15.45
C LEU A 67 4.75 13.22 16.60
N ASP A 68 4.63 13.83 17.77
CA ASP A 68 5.27 13.32 18.97
C ASP A 68 4.49 12.14 19.56
N GLU A 69 5.14 11.41 20.45
CA GLU A 69 4.59 10.19 21.06
C GLU A 69 3.31 10.47 21.87
N ASN A 70 3.24 11.59 22.59
CA ASN A 70 2.06 11.94 23.40
C ASN A 70 0.84 12.19 22.49
N THR A 71 1.04 12.95 21.42
CA THR A 71 0.00 13.19 20.42
C THR A 71 -0.43 11.88 19.76
N ARG A 72 0.52 11.03 19.37
CA ARG A 72 0.23 9.73 18.79
C ARG A 72 -0.57 8.85 19.75
N GLN A 73 -0.18 8.78 21.02
CA GLN A 73 -0.90 8.00 22.03
C GLN A 73 -2.33 8.52 22.25
N ALA A 74 -2.52 9.84 22.28
CA ALA A 74 -3.86 10.43 22.34
C ALA A 74 -4.74 10.05 21.14
N TRP A 75 -4.17 9.99 19.93
CA TRP A 75 -4.92 9.65 18.73
C TRP A 75 -5.33 8.18 18.65
N ILE A 76 -4.57 7.27 19.25
CA ILE A 76 -4.88 5.83 19.28
C ILE A 76 -5.62 5.38 20.53
N ALA A 77 -5.85 6.28 21.51
CA ALA A 77 -6.64 5.99 22.71
C ALA A 77 -8.12 5.74 22.35
N PRO A 78 -8.88 5.00 23.17
CA PRO A 78 -8.47 4.40 24.46
C PRO A 78 -7.79 3.03 24.34
N HIS A 79 -7.79 2.39 23.16
CA HIS A 79 -7.41 0.99 23.01
C HIS A 79 -6.02 0.76 22.41
N GLY A 80 -5.27 1.82 22.05
CA GLY A 80 -4.01 1.70 21.36
C GLY A 80 -4.17 1.27 19.86
N TYR A 81 -5.34 1.48 19.28
CA TYR A 81 -5.64 1.03 17.92
C TYR A 81 -5.08 2.01 16.88
N HIS A 82 -4.01 1.61 16.23
CA HIS A 82 -3.20 2.48 15.35
C HIS A 82 -4.00 3.14 14.22
N PHE A 83 -4.94 2.43 13.60
CA PHE A 83 -5.70 2.96 12.46
C PHE A 83 -6.71 4.04 12.85
N ARG A 84 -7.09 4.14 14.13
CA ARG A 84 -7.92 5.24 14.63
C ARG A 84 -7.32 6.62 14.34
N ALA A 85 -5.98 6.71 14.39
CA ALA A 85 -5.25 7.95 14.11
C ALA A 85 -5.51 8.53 12.70
N LYS A 86 -5.84 7.70 11.70
CA LYS A 86 -6.23 8.15 10.36
C LYS A 86 -7.43 9.10 10.40
N HIS A 87 -8.46 8.73 11.16
CA HIS A 87 -9.67 9.52 11.26
C HIS A 87 -9.45 10.78 12.10
N VAL A 88 -8.66 10.68 13.15
CA VAL A 88 -8.34 11.84 14.00
C VAL A 88 -7.56 12.91 13.23
N VAL A 89 -6.55 12.53 12.46
CA VAL A 89 -5.80 13.50 11.66
C VAL A 89 -6.66 14.14 10.57
N MET A 90 -7.56 13.36 9.95
CA MET A 90 -8.53 13.89 8.98
C MET A 90 -9.46 14.91 9.60
N GLN A 91 -10.03 14.65 10.81
CA GLN A 91 -10.85 15.61 11.54
C GLN A 91 -10.10 16.91 11.77
N GLN A 92 -8.85 16.86 12.25
CA GLN A 92 -8.05 18.06 12.51
C GLN A 92 -7.85 18.88 11.25
N VAL A 93 -7.49 18.24 10.12
CA VAL A 93 -7.28 18.96 8.86
C VAL A 93 -8.58 19.56 8.32
N LEU A 94 -9.71 18.86 8.43
CA LEU A 94 -11.01 19.38 8.00
C LEU A 94 -11.53 20.58 8.85
N GLN A 95 -11.00 20.79 10.05
CA GLN A 95 -11.26 22.03 10.80
C GLN A 95 -10.63 23.25 10.11
N GLU A 96 -9.47 23.07 9.49
CA GLU A 96 -8.68 24.13 8.86
C GLU A 96 -8.91 24.25 7.34
N SER A 97 -9.47 23.21 6.68
CA SER A 97 -9.63 23.14 5.22
C SER A 97 -11.01 22.66 4.80
N GLU A 98 -11.41 22.99 3.56
CA GLU A 98 -12.70 22.58 3.00
C GLU A 98 -12.66 21.15 2.46
N LEU A 99 -11.52 20.75 1.85
CA LEU A 99 -11.33 19.44 1.23
C LEU A 99 -10.08 18.78 1.81
N ALA A 100 -10.21 17.54 2.26
CA ALA A 100 -9.11 16.73 2.74
C ALA A 100 -9.13 15.32 2.12
N LEU A 101 -7.96 14.83 1.79
CA LEU A 101 -7.73 13.51 1.20
C LEU A 101 -6.56 12.84 1.92
N LEU A 102 -6.84 11.82 2.73
CA LEU A 102 -5.81 11.00 3.38
C LEU A 102 -5.50 9.80 2.51
N ILE A 103 -4.21 9.53 2.36
CA ILE A 103 -3.68 8.46 1.51
C ILE A 103 -2.76 7.56 2.35
N ASP A 104 -2.92 6.25 2.24
CA ASP A 104 -1.98 5.29 2.82
C ASP A 104 -0.63 5.35 2.10
N THR A 105 0.45 5.04 2.81
CA THR A 105 1.82 5.13 2.28
C THR A 105 2.08 4.17 1.13
N ASP A 106 1.40 3.02 1.12
CA ASP A 106 1.52 1.98 0.10
C ASP A 106 0.59 2.24 -1.11
N THR A 107 0.64 3.49 -1.59
CA THR A 107 -0.09 3.94 -2.78
C THR A 107 0.82 4.67 -3.76
N PHE A 108 0.40 4.80 -5.01
CA PHE A 108 0.98 5.72 -5.97
C PHE A 108 -0.05 6.18 -7.01
N PHE A 109 0.12 7.39 -7.54
CA PHE A 109 -0.82 8.03 -8.42
C PHE A 109 -0.61 7.63 -9.88
N HIS A 110 -1.71 7.42 -10.61
CA HIS A 110 -1.71 7.22 -12.06
C HIS A 110 -1.86 8.53 -12.84
N CYS A 111 -2.38 9.57 -12.16
CA CYS A 111 -2.66 10.89 -12.74
C CYS A 111 -2.49 11.98 -11.68
N SER A 112 -2.92 13.21 -11.99
CA SER A 112 -2.93 14.29 -11.00
C SER A 112 -3.80 13.95 -9.79
N PRO A 113 -3.31 14.14 -8.55
CA PRO A 113 -4.12 13.96 -7.33
C PRO A 113 -5.34 14.88 -7.30
N LEU A 114 -5.36 15.97 -8.07
CA LEU A 114 -6.53 16.87 -8.18
C LEU A 114 -7.75 16.16 -8.77
N GLU A 115 -7.56 15.12 -9.58
CA GLU A 115 -8.67 14.31 -10.10
C GLU A 115 -9.43 13.57 -8.98
N LEU A 116 -8.75 13.19 -7.89
CA LEU A 116 -9.41 12.62 -6.72
C LEU A 116 -10.24 13.69 -6.02
N PHE A 117 -9.69 14.89 -5.83
CA PHE A 117 -10.44 16.00 -5.21
C PHE A 117 -11.69 16.40 -5.98
N ARG A 118 -11.68 16.32 -7.32
CA ARG A 118 -12.87 16.57 -8.16
C ARG A 118 -14.00 15.58 -7.92
N ARG A 119 -13.73 14.41 -7.33
CA ARG A 119 -14.75 13.42 -6.92
C ARG A 119 -15.33 13.69 -5.55
N ILE A 120 -14.73 14.59 -4.76
CA ILE A 120 -15.18 14.93 -3.41
C ILE A 120 -16.17 16.09 -3.49
N GLN A 121 -17.38 15.88 -3.04
CA GLN A 121 -18.45 16.87 -2.97
C GLN A 121 -19.21 16.72 -1.65
N PRO A 122 -19.90 17.74 -1.14
CA PRO A 122 -20.79 17.59 0.00
C PRO A 122 -21.73 16.39 -0.18
N GLY A 123 -21.86 15.57 0.86
CA GLY A 123 -22.64 14.33 0.82
C GLY A 123 -21.89 13.11 0.25
N THR A 124 -20.59 13.23 -0.11
CA THR A 124 -19.81 12.12 -0.65
C THR A 124 -18.67 11.71 0.28
N LEU A 125 -18.36 10.40 0.30
CA LEU A 125 -17.13 9.82 0.82
C LEU A 125 -16.37 9.19 -0.34
N LEU A 126 -15.12 9.59 -0.58
CA LEU A 126 -14.23 8.94 -1.52
C LEU A 126 -13.41 7.86 -0.78
N CYS A 127 -13.39 6.63 -1.30
CA CYS A 127 -12.56 5.53 -0.82
C CYS A 127 -11.69 4.96 -1.93
N ASN A 128 -10.71 4.10 -1.59
CA ASN A 128 -9.88 3.46 -2.62
C ASN A 128 -10.72 2.54 -3.52
N ALA A 129 -11.43 1.59 -2.92
CA ALA A 129 -12.26 0.61 -3.65
C ALA A 129 -13.35 0.03 -2.77
N PHE A 130 -14.38 -0.52 -3.40
CA PHE A 130 -15.35 -1.38 -2.72
C PHE A 130 -14.81 -2.80 -2.59
N GLY A 131 -14.98 -3.37 -1.41
CA GLY A 131 -14.83 -4.80 -1.17
C GLY A 131 -16.15 -5.56 -1.36
N MET A 132 -16.19 -6.77 -0.81
CA MET A 132 -17.43 -7.55 -0.74
C MET A 132 -18.46 -6.90 0.18
N CYS A 133 -19.75 -7.23 -0.01
CA CYS A 133 -20.77 -6.86 0.97
C CYS A 133 -20.50 -7.55 2.32
N TYR A 134 -20.86 -6.89 3.41
CA TYR A 134 -20.65 -7.39 4.78
C TYR A 134 -21.18 -8.80 5.00
N GLY A 135 -22.35 -9.12 4.47
CA GLY A 135 -22.97 -10.44 4.57
C GLY A 135 -22.38 -11.52 3.66
N ALA A 136 -21.45 -11.20 2.75
CA ALA A 136 -20.89 -12.15 1.81
C ALA A 136 -19.98 -13.20 2.48
N ASN A 137 -19.37 -12.87 3.63
CA ASN A 137 -18.56 -13.79 4.43
C ASN A 137 -19.04 -13.83 5.89
N LYS A 138 -20.06 -14.64 6.13
CA LYS A 138 -20.67 -14.81 7.47
C LYS A 138 -19.77 -15.53 8.47
N GLU A 139 -18.70 -16.16 8.00
CA GLU A 139 -17.70 -16.84 8.82
C GLU A 139 -16.58 -15.91 9.26
N SER A 140 -16.52 -14.68 8.73
CA SER A 140 -15.52 -13.70 9.15
C SER A 140 -15.68 -13.34 10.63
N GLY A 141 -14.56 -13.10 11.33
CA GLY A 141 -14.57 -12.72 12.76
C GLY A 141 -15.43 -11.48 13.01
N LEU A 142 -15.35 -10.45 12.14
CA LEU A 142 -16.17 -9.24 12.26
C LEU A 142 -17.67 -9.53 12.14
N TYR A 143 -18.08 -10.40 11.21
CA TYR A 143 -19.49 -10.76 11.08
C TYR A 143 -19.97 -11.51 12.33
N GLN A 144 -19.24 -12.53 12.77
CA GLN A 144 -19.58 -13.36 13.92
C GLN A 144 -19.73 -12.53 15.22
N CYS A 145 -18.82 -11.57 15.41
CA CYS A 145 -18.84 -10.75 16.63
C CYS A 145 -19.88 -9.62 16.61
N LEU A 146 -20.14 -9.02 15.43
CA LEU A 146 -20.83 -7.73 15.36
C LEU A 146 -22.20 -7.78 14.69
N ALA A 147 -22.57 -8.82 13.94
CA ALA A 147 -23.81 -8.85 13.15
C ALA A 147 -25.08 -8.70 13.99
N GLY A 148 -25.13 -9.29 15.18
CA GLY A 148 -26.24 -9.15 16.11
C GLY A 148 -26.45 -7.69 16.54
N LEU A 149 -25.39 -7.06 17.03
CA LEU A 149 -25.38 -5.67 17.48
C LEU A 149 -25.74 -4.69 16.38
N LEU A 150 -25.17 -4.84 15.20
CA LEU A 150 -25.44 -3.95 14.07
C LEU A 150 -26.88 -4.03 13.61
N ARG A 151 -27.47 -5.21 13.61
CA ARG A 151 -28.88 -5.44 13.26
C ARG A 151 -29.82 -4.85 14.31
N GLU A 152 -29.56 -5.10 15.60
CA GLU A 152 -30.33 -4.58 16.71
C GLU A 152 -30.39 -3.05 16.69
N ARG A 153 -29.22 -2.42 16.48
CA ARG A 153 -29.09 -0.97 16.43
C ARG A 153 -29.45 -0.34 15.07
N LYS A 154 -29.75 -1.16 14.06
CA LYS A 154 -30.05 -0.71 12.68
C LYS A 154 -28.94 0.10 12.03
N LEU A 155 -27.68 -0.18 12.41
CA LEU A 155 -26.51 0.54 11.92
C LEU A 155 -26.11 0.08 10.52
N ALA A 156 -26.21 -1.23 10.25
CA ALA A 156 -25.89 -1.81 8.95
C ALA A 156 -26.67 -3.11 8.73
N ASP A 157 -26.73 -3.55 7.48
CA ASP A 157 -27.25 -4.85 7.07
C ASP A 157 -26.22 -5.61 6.18
N GLU A 158 -26.60 -6.80 5.74
CA GLU A 158 -25.74 -7.69 4.96
C GLU A 158 -25.36 -7.10 3.58
N GLN A 159 -26.06 -6.10 3.08
CA GLN A 159 -25.82 -5.44 1.78
C GLN A 159 -24.81 -4.28 1.90
N MET A 160 -24.41 -3.89 3.11
CA MET A 160 -23.42 -2.84 3.30
C MET A 160 -22.11 -3.19 2.58
N PRO A 161 -21.62 -2.36 1.64
CA PRO A 161 -20.31 -2.59 1.04
C PRO A 161 -19.20 -2.32 2.07
N LEU A 162 -18.21 -3.19 2.13
CA LEU A 162 -16.99 -2.93 2.89
C LEU A 162 -16.10 -2.02 2.04
N LEU A 163 -15.53 -0.99 2.67
CA LEU A 163 -14.71 0.00 2.01
C LEU A 163 -13.22 -0.30 2.25
N ASN A 164 -12.38 -0.03 1.27
CA ASN A 164 -10.93 0.03 1.48
C ASN A 164 -10.52 1.48 1.76
N SER A 165 -9.95 1.73 2.93
CA SER A 165 -9.58 3.04 3.46
C SER A 165 -8.15 3.48 3.09
N GLY A 166 -7.49 2.83 2.15
CA GLY A 166 -6.22 3.31 1.60
C GLY A 166 -6.30 4.70 0.97
N VAL A 167 -7.54 5.15 0.72
CA VAL A 167 -7.91 6.52 0.38
C VAL A 167 -9.14 6.89 1.19
N ILE A 168 -9.11 8.04 1.87
CA ILE A 168 -10.26 8.64 2.56
C ILE A 168 -10.35 10.10 2.12
N GLY A 169 -11.36 10.43 1.32
CA GLY A 169 -11.58 11.80 0.85
C GLY A 169 -12.93 12.34 1.32
N LEU A 170 -12.92 13.53 1.93
CA LEU A 170 -14.10 14.17 2.48
C LEU A 170 -14.11 15.69 2.27
N HIS A 171 -15.30 16.22 2.11
CA HIS A 171 -15.59 17.65 2.27
C HIS A 171 -15.84 17.94 3.76
N ARG A 172 -15.49 19.16 4.22
CA ARG A 172 -15.71 19.60 5.63
C ARG A 172 -17.14 19.39 6.13
N ALA A 173 -18.13 19.60 5.27
CA ALA A 173 -19.54 19.41 5.62
C ALA A 173 -19.88 17.96 6.00
N ASP A 174 -19.00 17.01 5.72
CA ASP A 174 -19.18 15.58 5.97
C ASP A 174 -18.26 15.02 7.06
N ALA A 175 -17.59 15.89 7.82
CA ALA A 175 -16.68 15.51 8.91
C ALA A 175 -17.36 14.66 10.00
N ASP A 176 -18.69 14.75 10.14
CA ASP A 176 -19.51 13.92 11.03
C ASP A 176 -19.36 12.41 10.80
N VAL A 177 -18.96 11.99 9.59
CA VAL A 177 -18.65 10.58 9.30
C VAL A 177 -17.46 10.10 10.13
N LEU A 178 -16.44 10.96 10.29
CA LEU A 178 -15.25 10.62 11.09
C LEU A 178 -15.60 10.55 12.57
N ASP A 179 -16.43 11.48 13.09
CA ASP A 179 -16.89 11.45 14.48
C ASP A 179 -17.59 10.14 14.79
N ARG A 180 -18.53 9.74 13.91
CA ARG A 180 -19.24 8.46 14.05
C ARG A 180 -18.33 7.26 13.92
N SER A 181 -17.40 7.28 12.98
CA SER A 181 -16.48 6.16 12.77
C SER A 181 -15.51 5.99 13.95
N ILE A 182 -15.01 7.09 14.53
CA ILE A 182 -14.18 7.06 15.73
C ILE A 182 -14.98 6.50 16.93
N ALA A 183 -16.20 6.99 17.16
CA ALA A 183 -17.05 6.48 18.23
C ALA A 183 -17.33 4.98 18.08
N LEU A 184 -17.58 4.52 16.84
CA LEU A 184 -17.76 3.09 16.55
C LEU A 184 -16.47 2.29 16.78
N MET A 185 -15.31 2.80 16.41
CA MET A 185 -14.04 2.12 16.71
C MET A 185 -13.84 1.98 18.22
N ASP A 186 -14.06 3.05 18.98
CA ASP A 186 -13.88 3.06 20.43
C ASP A 186 -14.86 2.09 21.13
N GLU A 187 -16.08 1.97 20.65
CA GLU A 187 -17.08 1.05 21.18
C GLU A 187 -16.85 -0.40 20.75
N LEU A 188 -16.55 -0.63 19.46
CA LEU A 188 -16.52 -1.97 18.87
C LEU A 188 -15.18 -2.68 19.02
N TYR A 189 -14.09 -1.96 19.30
CA TYR A 189 -12.76 -2.54 19.41
C TYR A 189 -12.69 -3.70 20.42
N PRO A 190 -13.24 -3.60 21.64
CA PRO A 190 -13.24 -4.70 22.60
C PRO A 190 -14.04 -5.92 22.13
N LEU A 191 -15.02 -5.72 21.24
CA LEU A 191 -15.92 -6.76 20.73
C LEU A 191 -15.41 -7.40 19.44
N ALA A 192 -14.49 -6.73 18.72
CA ALA A 192 -14.04 -7.12 17.38
C ALA A 192 -12.96 -8.21 17.38
N ASN A 193 -12.60 -8.78 18.54
CA ASN A 193 -11.65 -9.87 18.70
C ASN A 193 -10.31 -9.65 17.93
N GLY A 194 -9.74 -8.44 18.02
CA GLY A 194 -8.48 -8.08 17.39
C GLY A 194 -8.55 -7.92 15.85
N ALA A 195 -9.73 -7.66 15.30
CA ALA A 195 -9.90 -7.46 13.87
C ALA A 195 -9.04 -6.30 13.36
N TYR A 196 -8.08 -6.62 12.51
CA TYR A 196 -7.11 -5.67 11.94
C TYR A 196 -7.80 -4.56 11.12
N THR A 197 -8.85 -4.90 10.36
CA THR A 197 -9.59 -4.00 9.46
C THR A 197 -10.79 -3.31 10.11
N LEU A 198 -10.81 -3.18 11.45
CA LEU A 198 -11.93 -2.57 12.16
C LEU A 198 -12.15 -1.10 11.74
N GLU A 199 -11.10 -0.36 11.41
CA GLU A 199 -11.18 1.03 10.97
C GLU A 199 -11.96 1.14 9.66
N GLU A 200 -11.62 0.35 8.63
CA GLU A 200 -12.33 0.30 7.35
C GLU A 200 -13.79 -0.11 7.54
N PHE A 201 -14.03 -1.05 8.44
CA PHE A 201 -15.37 -1.50 8.79
C PHE A 201 -16.19 -0.40 9.46
N CYS A 202 -15.64 0.31 10.44
CA CYS A 202 -16.33 1.41 11.13
C CYS A 202 -16.60 2.58 10.18
N LEU A 203 -15.67 2.88 9.25
CA LEU A 203 -15.90 3.86 8.20
C LEU A 203 -17.06 3.44 7.28
N SER A 204 -17.11 2.14 6.91
CA SER A 204 -18.21 1.58 6.12
C SER A 204 -19.55 1.78 6.82
N VAL A 205 -19.66 1.43 8.10
CA VAL A 205 -20.87 1.59 8.91
C VAL A 205 -21.27 3.07 9.02
N ALA A 206 -20.31 3.95 9.31
CA ALA A 206 -20.55 5.39 9.48
C ALA A 206 -21.07 6.06 8.20
N ALA A 207 -20.59 5.61 7.03
CA ALA A 207 -21.00 6.14 5.74
C ALA A 207 -22.29 5.49 5.19
N TYR A 208 -22.61 4.27 5.63
CA TYR A 208 -23.72 3.50 5.08
C TYR A 208 -25.05 4.25 5.17
N ARG A 209 -25.77 4.36 4.05
CA ARG A 209 -27.05 5.06 3.91
C ARG A 209 -27.03 6.57 4.24
N THR A 210 -25.88 7.13 4.62
CA THR A 210 -25.77 8.55 4.99
C THR A 210 -24.94 9.35 3.98
N LYS A 211 -24.07 8.70 3.24
CA LYS A 211 -23.21 9.32 2.23
C LYS A 211 -23.24 8.52 0.92
N GLN A 212 -23.07 9.24 -0.19
CA GLN A 212 -22.75 8.61 -1.46
C GLN A 212 -21.27 8.21 -1.45
N VAL A 213 -20.98 6.92 -1.40
CA VAL A 213 -19.60 6.46 -1.48
C VAL A 213 -19.16 6.35 -2.94
N ARG A 214 -17.96 6.85 -3.24
CA ARG A 214 -17.30 6.76 -4.55
C ARG A 214 -15.95 6.09 -4.40
N GLU A 215 -15.53 5.34 -5.41
CA GLU A 215 -14.21 4.70 -5.45
C GLU A 215 -13.29 5.35 -6.49
N CYS A 216 -11.96 5.10 -6.38
CA CYS A 216 -10.95 5.72 -7.23
C CYS A 216 -9.77 4.80 -7.63
N PRO A 217 -9.95 3.49 -7.87
CA PRO A 217 -8.86 2.59 -8.22
C PRO A 217 -8.26 2.89 -9.60
N ASP A 218 -8.95 3.66 -10.43
CA ASP A 218 -8.51 4.14 -11.72
C ASP A 218 -7.53 5.34 -11.65
N LEU A 219 -7.52 6.06 -10.52
CA LEU A 219 -6.69 7.26 -10.32
C LEU A 219 -5.45 7.01 -9.46
N ILE A 220 -5.54 6.05 -8.52
CA ILE A 220 -4.48 5.73 -7.58
C ILE A 220 -4.41 4.23 -7.35
N HIS A 221 -3.21 3.69 -7.31
CA HIS A 221 -2.97 2.27 -7.02
C HIS A 221 -2.60 2.08 -5.56
N HIS A 222 -3.34 1.22 -4.85
CA HIS A 222 -3.05 0.78 -3.49
C HIS A 222 -2.57 -0.68 -3.53
N TYR A 223 -1.31 -0.94 -3.14
CA TYR A 223 -0.65 -2.25 -3.30
C TYR A 223 -0.56 -3.06 -2.01
N TRP A 224 -1.56 -2.98 -1.17
CA TRP A 224 -1.64 -3.67 0.13
C TRP A 224 -1.25 -5.16 0.10
N SER A 225 -1.46 -5.87 -1.02
CA SER A 225 -1.23 -7.32 -1.17
C SER A 225 0.09 -7.70 -1.88
N ARG A 226 0.86 -6.73 -2.39
CA ARG A 226 2.10 -6.98 -3.18
C ARG A 226 3.28 -6.15 -2.69
N LYS A 227 3.38 -5.96 -1.39
CA LYS A 227 4.34 -5.02 -0.78
C LYS A 227 5.78 -5.29 -1.18
N GLN A 228 6.25 -6.55 -1.21
CA GLN A 228 7.64 -6.88 -1.58
C GLN A 228 8.00 -6.41 -3.00
N LEU A 229 7.09 -6.61 -3.96
CA LEU A 229 7.30 -6.17 -5.34
C LEU A 229 7.52 -4.65 -5.42
N PHE A 230 6.61 -3.89 -4.80
CA PHE A 230 6.69 -2.44 -4.84
C PHE A 230 7.85 -1.91 -4.02
N ARG A 231 8.10 -2.43 -2.83
CA ARG A 231 9.23 -2.06 -1.97
C ARG A 231 10.58 -2.25 -2.67
N ALA A 232 10.76 -3.35 -3.43
CA ALA A 232 11.96 -3.57 -4.21
C ALA A 232 12.16 -2.48 -5.28
N LYS A 233 11.11 -2.16 -6.04
CA LYS A 233 11.15 -1.12 -7.08
C LYS A 233 11.30 0.28 -6.49
N ILE A 234 10.56 0.59 -5.44
CA ILE A 234 10.61 1.89 -4.74
C ILE A 234 12.00 2.12 -4.14
N LYS A 235 12.58 1.09 -3.50
CA LYS A 235 13.93 1.19 -2.99
C LYS A 235 14.94 1.51 -4.10
N ALA A 236 14.86 0.85 -5.24
CA ALA A 236 15.73 1.14 -6.38
C ALA A 236 15.54 2.56 -6.92
N TRP A 237 14.30 3.07 -6.96
CA TRP A 237 14.00 4.43 -7.34
C TRP A 237 14.59 5.44 -6.33
N LEU A 238 14.41 5.20 -5.04
CA LEU A 238 14.97 6.05 -3.98
C LEU A 238 16.50 6.06 -4.01
N ASP A 239 17.14 4.88 -4.14
CA ASP A 239 18.61 4.77 -4.21
C ASP A 239 19.16 5.57 -5.42
N LYS A 240 18.47 5.54 -6.55
CA LYS A 240 18.86 6.27 -7.77
C LYS A 240 18.68 7.77 -7.64
N HIS A 241 17.59 8.22 -7.03
CA HIS A 241 17.19 9.63 -7.01
C HIS A 241 17.39 10.31 -5.66
N ILE A 242 18.18 9.72 -4.76
CA ILE A 242 18.41 10.20 -3.39
C ILE A 242 18.88 11.67 -3.34
N ALA A 243 19.65 12.12 -4.33
CA ALA A 243 20.20 13.49 -4.36
C ALA A 243 19.22 14.53 -4.89
N ALA A 244 18.20 14.13 -5.68
CA ALA A 244 17.25 15.04 -6.31
C ALA A 244 15.91 14.35 -6.60
N PRO A 245 15.13 13.96 -5.56
CA PRO A 245 13.91 13.18 -5.70
C PRO A 245 12.77 13.93 -6.41
N THR A 246 12.88 15.25 -6.56
CA THR A 246 11.91 16.11 -7.25
C THR A 246 12.38 16.58 -8.62
N SER A 247 13.52 16.10 -9.11
CA SER A 247 13.98 16.41 -10.48
C SER A 247 12.97 15.88 -11.51
N SER A 248 12.94 16.50 -12.70
CA SER A 248 12.05 16.06 -13.78
C SER A 248 12.25 14.57 -14.10
N VAL A 249 13.50 14.12 -14.14
CA VAL A 249 13.84 12.72 -14.41
C VAL A 249 13.30 11.81 -13.32
N ALA A 250 13.48 12.14 -12.04
CA ALA A 250 12.98 11.36 -10.92
C ALA A 250 11.45 11.23 -10.98
N LEU A 251 10.74 12.34 -11.21
CA LEU A 251 9.29 12.35 -11.29
C LEU A 251 8.79 11.56 -12.52
N ASP A 252 9.41 11.69 -13.68
CA ASP A 252 9.04 10.94 -14.88
C ASP A 252 9.25 9.42 -14.67
N GLU A 253 10.31 9.03 -13.97
CA GLU A 253 10.61 7.62 -13.70
C GLU A 253 9.72 6.97 -12.63
N THR A 254 8.92 7.72 -11.87
CA THR A 254 7.89 7.12 -11.00
C THR A 254 6.93 6.23 -11.80
N ARG A 255 6.67 6.55 -13.05
CA ARG A 255 5.79 5.80 -13.97
C ARG A 255 6.37 4.46 -14.42
N LEU A 256 7.67 4.23 -14.23
CA LEU A 256 8.33 2.96 -14.52
C LEU A 256 8.13 1.94 -13.38
N VAL A 257 7.69 2.39 -12.21
CA VAL A 257 7.32 1.51 -11.09
C VAL A 257 5.90 0.99 -11.33
N THR A 258 5.82 -0.19 -11.94
CA THR A 258 4.55 -0.81 -12.34
C THR A 258 4.14 -1.97 -11.43
N ALA A 259 2.85 -2.32 -11.43
CA ALA A 259 2.28 -3.45 -10.68
C ALA A 259 2.67 -4.84 -11.23
N THR A 260 3.42 -4.89 -12.33
CA THR A 260 3.79 -6.14 -12.99
C THR A 260 5.11 -6.66 -12.42
N LEU A 261 5.12 -7.92 -11.94
CA LEU A 261 6.37 -8.62 -11.66
C LEU A 261 7.04 -8.96 -13.01
N PRO A 262 8.24 -8.39 -13.29
CA PRO A 262 8.85 -8.46 -14.61
C PRO A 262 9.24 -9.89 -14.97
N ARG A 263 9.01 -10.27 -16.23
CA ARG A 263 9.33 -11.61 -16.74
C ARG A 263 10.33 -11.52 -17.89
N PRO A 264 11.25 -12.49 -18.01
CA PRO A 264 12.09 -12.59 -19.20
C PRO A 264 11.25 -12.71 -20.50
N PRO A 265 11.79 -12.27 -21.65
CA PRO A 265 11.15 -12.46 -22.95
C PRO A 265 10.82 -13.93 -23.25
N ALA A 266 9.88 -14.17 -24.16
CA ALA A 266 9.36 -15.51 -24.47
C ALA A 266 10.47 -16.51 -24.85
N LEU A 267 11.42 -16.11 -25.70
CA LEU A 267 12.54 -16.94 -26.12
C LEU A 267 13.43 -17.34 -24.91
N GLN A 268 13.72 -16.41 -24.03
CA GLN A 268 14.51 -16.68 -22.84
C GLN A 268 13.77 -17.62 -21.88
N ARG A 269 12.46 -17.47 -21.73
CA ARG A 269 11.63 -18.38 -20.93
C ARG A 269 11.62 -19.80 -21.51
N LEU A 270 11.61 -19.92 -22.85
CA LEU A 270 11.74 -21.21 -23.53
C LEU A 270 13.10 -21.84 -23.26
N ALA A 271 14.18 -21.08 -23.37
CA ALA A 271 15.53 -21.57 -23.04
C ALA A 271 15.60 -22.07 -21.60
N TYR A 272 15.06 -21.32 -20.64
CA TYR A 272 15.00 -21.76 -19.23
C TYR A 272 14.15 -23.02 -19.04
N LYS A 273 13.06 -23.18 -19.82
CA LYS A 273 12.26 -24.40 -19.80
C LYS A 273 13.06 -25.61 -20.27
N ILE A 274 13.83 -25.47 -21.35
CA ILE A 274 14.68 -26.53 -21.90
C ILE A 274 15.78 -26.92 -20.90
N VAL A 275 16.52 -25.96 -20.38
CA VAL A 275 17.61 -26.19 -19.41
C VAL A 275 17.10 -26.91 -18.16
N THR A 276 15.92 -26.57 -17.69
CA THR A 276 15.33 -27.17 -16.49
C THR A 276 14.74 -28.57 -16.72
N LEU A 277 14.64 -29.09 -17.96
CA LEU A 277 14.23 -30.47 -18.23
C LEU A 277 15.17 -31.51 -17.62
N ALA A 278 16.46 -31.16 -17.51
CA ALA A 278 17.47 -32.01 -16.87
C ALA A 278 17.30 -32.16 -15.34
N LEU A 279 16.37 -31.42 -14.73
CA LEU A 279 16.09 -31.47 -13.30
C LEU A 279 14.91 -32.43 -12.99
N PRO A 280 14.83 -32.96 -11.75
CA PRO A 280 13.67 -33.68 -11.26
C PRO A 280 12.38 -32.84 -11.40
N GLY A 281 11.24 -33.44 -11.74
CA GLY A 281 10.00 -32.77 -12.07
C GLY A 281 9.57 -31.70 -11.05
N HIS A 282 9.68 -32.02 -9.75
CA HIS A 282 9.30 -31.14 -8.65
C HIS A 282 10.22 -29.91 -8.48
N GLN A 283 11.46 -29.93 -9.06
CA GLN A 283 12.41 -28.81 -9.00
C GLN A 283 12.34 -27.89 -10.24
N ARG A 284 11.76 -28.34 -11.35
CA ARG A 284 11.83 -27.64 -12.64
C ARG A 284 11.22 -26.23 -12.58
N GLN A 285 10.06 -26.10 -11.97
CA GLN A 285 9.41 -24.79 -11.90
C GLN A 285 10.11 -23.86 -10.90
N PHE A 286 10.50 -24.38 -9.74
CA PHE A 286 11.31 -23.63 -8.78
C PHE A 286 12.52 -23.02 -9.49
N MET A 287 13.29 -23.84 -10.20
CA MET A 287 14.50 -23.38 -10.87
C MET A 287 14.21 -22.37 -11.99
N ARG A 288 13.12 -22.50 -12.74
CA ARG A 288 12.72 -21.50 -13.74
C ARG A 288 12.42 -20.15 -13.12
N GLU A 289 11.74 -20.13 -11.99
CA GLU A 289 11.40 -18.90 -11.28
C GLU A 289 12.65 -18.26 -10.66
N ILE A 290 13.59 -19.04 -10.14
CA ILE A 290 14.94 -18.56 -9.75
C ILE A 290 15.63 -17.90 -10.94
N LEU A 291 15.62 -18.53 -12.12
CA LEU A 291 16.23 -17.98 -13.34
C LEU A 291 15.52 -16.73 -13.84
N TYR A 292 14.22 -16.55 -13.57
CA TYR A 292 13.52 -15.30 -13.88
C TYR A 292 14.09 -14.14 -13.08
N GLY A 293 14.38 -14.33 -11.79
CA GLY A 293 15.07 -13.34 -10.97
C GLY A 293 16.54 -13.10 -11.37
N CYS A 294 17.16 -14.06 -12.07
CA CYS A 294 18.53 -13.90 -12.60
C CYS A 294 18.59 -13.19 -13.96
N TYR A 295 17.45 -12.98 -14.63
CA TYR A 295 17.41 -12.30 -15.90
C TYR A 295 17.82 -10.83 -15.75
N ARG A 296 18.64 -10.32 -16.68
CA ARG A 296 19.05 -8.93 -16.68
C ARG A 296 18.05 -8.08 -17.45
N HIS A 297 17.23 -7.34 -16.72
CA HIS A 297 16.29 -6.37 -17.27
C HIS A 297 17.02 -5.08 -17.67
N THR A 298 16.49 -4.36 -18.65
CA THR A 298 17.00 -3.05 -19.07
C THR A 298 16.60 -1.94 -18.10
N ASN A 299 15.46 -2.10 -17.46
CA ASN A 299 14.95 -1.21 -16.43
C ASN A 299 15.48 -1.67 -15.06
N GLU A 300 16.15 -0.79 -14.34
CA GLU A 300 16.75 -1.09 -13.03
C GLU A 300 15.72 -1.38 -11.93
N PHE A 301 14.51 -0.76 -12.01
CA PHE A 301 13.42 -1.06 -11.06
C PHE A 301 12.90 -2.48 -11.26
N ASP A 302 12.84 -2.95 -12.49
CA ASP A 302 12.52 -4.34 -12.81
C ASP A 302 13.66 -5.28 -12.40
N GLN A 303 14.91 -4.85 -12.52
CA GLN A 303 16.08 -5.62 -12.07
C GLN A 303 16.07 -5.81 -10.55
N ALA A 304 15.59 -4.82 -9.79
CA ALA A 304 15.47 -4.90 -8.33
C ALA A 304 14.47 -5.98 -7.85
N CYS A 305 13.59 -6.47 -8.74
CA CYS A 305 12.65 -7.55 -8.42
C CYS A 305 13.26 -8.96 -8.41
N ALA A 306 14.58 -9.11 -8.56
CA ALA A 306 15.25 -10.42 -8.50
C ALA A 306 14.93 -11.20 -7.22
N PRO A 307 15.05 -10.62 -6.00
CA PRO A 307 14.70 -11.30 -4.75
C PRO A 307 13.24 -11.72 -4.70
N VAL A 308 12.33 -10.89 -5.20
CA VAL A 308 10.88 -11.19 -5.24
C VAL A 308 10.59 -12.46 -6.05
N TRP A 309 11.31 -12.68 -7.15
CA TRP A 309 11.22 -13.93 -7.92
C TRP A 309 11.74 -15.12 -7.14
N TRP A 310 12.82 -14.96 -6.37
CA TRP A 310 13.39 -16.07 -5.59
C TRP A 310 12.47 -16.48 -4.44
N GLU A 311 11.90 -15.52 -3.74
CA GLU A 311 10.89 -15.75 -2.69
C GLU A 311 9.65 -16.44 -3.26
N LYS A 312 9.14 -15.93 -4.38
CA LYS A 312 8.00 -16.52 -5.08
C LYS A 312 8.28 -17.95 -5.55
N ALA A 313 9.51 -18.23 -6.01
CA ALA A 313 9.92 -19.59 -6.40
C ALA A 313 9.81 -20.57 -5.22
N ARG A 314 10.22 -20.13 -4.02
CA ARG A 314 10.10 -20.88 -2.78
C ARG A 314 8.65 -21.08 -2.38
N GLU A 315 7.85 -20.02 -2.27
CA GLU A 315 6.42 -20.08 -1.94
C GLU A 315 5.67 -21.04 -2.87
N ASN A 316 5.87 -20.89 -4.17
CA ASN A 316 5.25 -21.77 -5.18
C ASN A 316 5.71 -23.24 -5.05
N ALA A 317 6.96 -23.49 -4.67
CA ALA A 317 7.46 -24.83 -4.45
C ALA A 317 6.88 -25.44 -3.17
N GLU A 318 6.82 -24.67 -2.08
CA GLU A 318 6.19 -25.08 -0.81
C GLU A 318 4.71 -25.39 -0.99
N GLY A 319 3.96 -24.54 -1.72
CA GLY A 319 2.55 -24.78 -2.04
C GLY A 319 2.33 -26.06 -2.84
N ARG A 320 3.17 -26.35 -3.86
CA ARG A 320 3.07 -27.60 -4.64
C ARG A 320 3.44 -28.85 -3.85
N LEU A 321 4.37 -28.73 -2.91
CA LEU A 321 4.79 -29.84 -2.07
C LEU A 321 3.90 -30.03 -0.84
N ASN A 322 3.00 -29.08 -0.60
CA ASN A 322 2.18 -28.96 0.60
C ASN A 322 2.99 -29.09 1.91
N LYS A 323 4.20 -28.53 1.89
CA LYS A 323 5.11 -28.51 3.04
C LYS A 323 6.18 -27.43 2.87
N PRO A 324 6.69 -26.85 3.97
CA PRO A 324 7.80 -25.90 3.93
C PRO A 324 9.10 -26.55 3.42
N LEU A 325 9.86 -25.80 2.64
CA LEU A 325 11.22 -26.16 2.23
C LEU A 325 12.19 -25.80 3.36
N ASN A 326 12.87 -26.81 3.92
CA ASN A 326 13.92 -26.58 4.90
C ASN A 326 15.26 -26.28 4.23
N SER A 327 16.22 -25.76 5.01
CA SER A 327 17.57 -25.40 4.53
C SER A 327 18.31 -26.56 3.88
N HIS A 328 18.21 -27.76 4.44
CA HIS A 328 18.85 -28.97 3.89
C HIS A 328 18.29 -29.38 2.51
N GLN A 329 16.96 -29.23 2.31
CA GLN A 329 16.35 -29.49 1.00
C GLN A 329 16.79 -28.45 -0.04
N LEU A 330 16.77 -27.17 0.33
CA LEU A 330 17.27 -26.09 -0.52
C LEU A 330 18.74 -26.30 -0.87
N GLU A 331 19.58 -26.61 0.10
CA GLU A 331 21.00 -26.88 -0.11
C GLU A 331 21.21 -28.03 -1.11
N ARG A 332 20.51 -29.15 -0.94
CA ARG A 332 20.55 -30.27 -1.86
C ARG A 332 20.13 -29.89 -3.28
N TRP A 333 19.07 -29.07 -3.42
CA TRP A 333 18.62 -28.58 -4.72
C TRP A 333 19.67 -27.68 -5.37
N PHE A 334 20.20 -26.72 -4.64
CA PHE A 334 21.23 -25.82 -5.13
C PHE A 334 22.58 -26.53 -5.43
N ASN A 335 22.82 -27.66 -4.83
CA ASN A 335 24.03 -28.48 -5.10
C ASN A 335 23.89 -29.42 -6.32
N HIS A 336 22.68 -29.48 -6.94
CA HIS A 336 22.52 -30.26 -8.17
C HIS A 336 23.45 -29.76 -9.28
N PRO A 337 24.19 -30.65 -10.03
CA PRO A 337 25.22 -30.24 -11.00
C PRO A 337 24.73 -29.23 -12.03
N VAL A 338 23.51 -29.43 -12.58
CA VAL A 338 22.89 -28.50 -13.54
C VAL A 338 22.65 -27.12 -12.92
N ILE A 339 22.17 -27.04 -11.67
CA ILE A 339 21.92 -25.77 -10.98
C ILE A 339 23.28 -25.08 -10.69
N ARG A 340 24.29 -25.80 -10.28
CA ARG A 340 25.65 -25.27 -10.09
C ARG A 340 26.20 -24.65 -11.36
N LEU A 341 26.04 -25.35 -12.49
CA LEU A 341 26.49 -24.87 -13.79
C LEU A 341 25.74 -23.60 -14.22
N VAL A 342 24.41 -23.60 -14.13
CA VAL A 342 23.55 -22.53 -14.66
C VAL A 342 23.61 -21.26 -13.80
N LEU A 343 23.65 -21.38 -12.47
CA LEU A 343 23.70 -20.23 -11.56
C LEU A 343 25.12 -19.72 -11.31
N GLY A 344 26.12 -20.59 -11.43
CA GLY A 344 27.51 -20.22 -11.16
C GLY A 344 27.69 -19.57 -9.78
N GLN A 345 28.40 -18.44 -9.74
CA GLN A 345 28.66 -17.69 -8.50
C GLN A 345 27.41 -17.12 -7.81
N ARG A 346 26.36 -16.84 -8.57
CA ARG A 346 25.08 -16.30 -8.01
C ARG A 346 24.40 -17.28 -7.06
N ARG A 347 24.69 -18.57 -7.20
CA ARG A 347 24.08 -19.64 -6.43
C ARG A 347 24.12 -19.40 -4.91
N LYS A 348 25.28 -19.01 -4.39
CA LYS A 348 25.50 -18.79 -2.96
C LYS A 348 24.63 -17.63 -2.43
N ALA A 349 24.62 -16.51 -3.15
CA ALA A 349 23.84 -15.33 -2.75
C ALA A 349 22.32 -15.62 -2.75
N ILE A 350 21.83 -16.35 -3.78
CA ILE A 350 20.39 -16.72 -3.85
C ILE A 350 20.02 -17.67 -2.71
N TYR A 351 20.86 -18.66 -2.44
CA TYR A 351 20.64 -19.61 -1.34
C TYR A 351 20.59 -18.90 0.02
N LEU A 352 21.57 -18.02 0.30
CA LEU A 352 21.59 -17.23 1.54
C LEU A 352 20.35 -16.37 1.68
N HIS A 353 19.95 -15.63 0.65
CA HIS A 353 18.73 -14.85 0.66
C HIS A 353 17.50 -15.70 1.03
N LEU A 354 17.34 -16.88 0.43
CA LEU A 354 16.20 -17.76 0.69
C LEU A 354 16.18 -18.38 2.09
N ILE A 355 17.30 -18.51 2.77
CA ILE A 355 17.31 -18.98 4.17
C ILE A 355 17.10 -17.86 5.17
N GLU A 356 17.62 -16.65 4.91
CA GLU A 356 17.49 -15.47 5.77
C GLU A 356 16.04 -14.96 5.80
N THR A 357 15.37 -14.88 4.67
CA THR A 357 13.97 -14.43 4.57
C THR A 357 12.94 -15.34 5.25
N LYS A 358 13.37 -16.44 5.87
CA LYS A 358 12.49 -17.31 6.68
C LYS A 358 12.62 -17.05 8.18
N ALA A 359 13.61 -16.28 8.60
CA ALA A 359 13.88 -16.02 10.01
C ALA A 359 13.05 -14.84 10.56
N ASP A 360 12.45 -14.08 9.65
CA ASP A 360 11.53 -12.97 9.95
C ASP A 360 10.05 -13.41 9.77
#